data_5145b8036800b1e51d6e99655039cca4
#
_entry.id   5145b8036800b1e51d6e99655039cca4
#
_cell.length_a   1.000
_cell.length_b   1.000
_cell.length_c   1.000
_cell.angle_alpha   90.00
_cell.angle_beta   90.00
_cell.angle_gamma   90.00
#
_symmetry.space_group_name_H-M   'P 1'
#
loop_
_entity.id
_entity.type
_entity.pdbx_description
1 polymer ?
#
loop_
_entity_poly.entity_id
_entity_poly.type
_entity_poly.pdbx_seq_one_letter_code
_entity_poly.pdbx_strand_id
1 'polypeptide(L)'
;MPKKEKKKRNLKYLYFLIPVLILMFVLAIGIKNERSGYRKVNGGYLYRFETEDYETVYTERFQEERDEKIEEIKTLRNYTFQNILMVINPYQTNTNSLYAYFETSTPSKLRYTVHVNQSDIKDYTNTLYTEDGYTTTHEYLLTGLIPDTVNHITLELINENGDVTNTKSVDIQTGSLLSNKKVQLEKTEGESEEKLSNGLYAVLGNDSNKTYFLCLYDNDGVIRSEIPLTGYRADRLLFQDDLLYMSVGMNQIIALNRLGQVERVYSLGNYEMHHDYVFGKDGTLLILATEKDADTVEDLVLSLDLETGDVEKLIDLKDLFGSYMELTTLPEDQDQLDWMHINSLQYDEETESVLLSSRETSTIIKLNDIYENATIDYLIGAESFWEGTEFQDQLLTKIGDFTLQSGQYSITLVKDEKLSDEEYYIYLYNNNYGVSTTKPDYNWVENYPGIGTEREVKEEDTITSQYYKYLVNEKERTFELVDQFQVDYSGIVSSVQDINGNTVVDSGMTSTFTEYDPDHQLIAKFNVLNDNLIYRVYKYDFMNYWFTE
;
A
#
# COMPACT_ATOMS: atom_id res chain seq x y z
N MET A 1 38.43 25.97 77.95
CA MET A 1 38.26 24.85 77.02
C MET A 1 36.83 24.81 76.49
N PRO A 2 36.51 25.45 75.40
CA PRO A 2 35.32 25.03 74.64
C PRO A 2 35.48 25.13 73.09
N LYS A 3 36.65 24.89 72.51
CA LYS A 3 36.80 24.96 71.05
C LYS A 3 36.82 23.61 70.32
N LYS A 4 36.87 22.48 71.02
CA LYS A 4 36.91 21.14 70.36
C LYS A 4 35.55 20.54 70.02
N GLU A 5 34.47 20.91 70.69
CA GLU A 5 33.14 20.36 70.38
C GLU A 5 32.48 20.98 69.13
N LYS A 6 32.74 22.24 68.80
CA LYS A 6 32.19 22.84 67.61
C LYS A 6 32.74 22.23 66.30
N LYS A 7 33.97 21.76 66.29
CA LYS A 7 34.59 21.14 65.09
C LYS A 7 34.04 19.74 64.80
N LYS A 8 33.73 18.96 65.87
CA LYS A 8 33.14 17.62 65.72
C LYS A 8 31.67 17.69 65.25
N ARG A 9 30.91 18.72 65.63
CA ARG A 9 29.52 18.91 65.22
C ARG A 9 29.43 19.28 63.72
N ASN A 10 30.31 20.14 63.24
CA ASN A 10 30.34 20.50 61.79
C ASN A 10 30.76 19.32 60.88
N LEU A 11 31.63 18.42 61.39
CA LEU A 11 32.05 17.24 60.62
C LEU A 11 30.88 16.22 60.50
N LYS A 12 30.04 16.04 61.51
CA LYS A 12 28.86 15.18 61.45
C LYS A 12 27.80 15.70 60.44
N TYR A 13 27.66 17.00 60.31
CA TYR A 13 26.78 17.59 59.30
C TYR A 13 27.32 17.37 57.89
N LEU A 14 28.65 17.40 57.72
CA LEU A 14 29.29 17.16 56.42
C LEU A 14 29.08 15.69 55.94
N TYR A 15 29.16 14.72 56.85
CA TYR A 15 28.90 13.31 56.55
C TYR A 15 27.44 13.00 56.21
N PHE A 16 26.51 13.86 56.62
CA PHE A 16 25.08 13.76 56.24
C PHE A 16 24.76 14.50 54.95
N LEU A 17 25.45 15.62 54.68
CA LEU A 17 25.23 16.46 53.49
C LEU A 17 25.77 15.82 52.21
N ILE A 18 26.87 15.09 52.28
CA ILE A 18 27.49 14.45 51.11
C ILE A 18 26.56 13.37 50.50
N PRO A 19 26.00 12.41 51.25
CA PRO A 19 25.03 11.44 50.73
C PRO A 19 23.76 12.07 50.18
N VAL A 20 23.26 13.14 50.82
CA VAL A 20 22.08 13.88 50.34
C VAL A 20 22.36 14.60 49.02
N LEU A 21 23.54 15.20 48.90
CA LEU A 21 23.98 15.85 47.63
C LEU A 21 24.20 14.83 46.52
N ILE A 22 24.76 13.66 46.85
CA ILE A 22 24.92 12.56 45.88
C ILE A 22 23.54 12.04 45.48
N LEU A 23 22.61 11.85 46.44
CA LEU A 23 21.24 11.41 46.12
C LEU A 23 20.49 12.45 45.27
N MET A 24 20.61 13.74 45.58
CA MET A 24 20.01 14.81 44.78
C MET A 24 20.63 14.89 43.38
N PHE A 25 21.95 14.63 43.27
CA PHE A 25 22.64 14.60 41.98
C PHE A 25 22.22 13.38 41.14
N VAL A 26 22.07 12.20 41.76
CA VAL A 26 21.56 10.99 41.10
C VAL A 26 20.09 11.17 40.71
N LEU A 27 19.27 11.79 41.57
CA LEU A 27 17.87 12.13 41.27
C LEU A 27 17.79 13.18 40.16
N ALA A 28 18.67 14.20 40.15
CA ALA A 28 18.72 15.20 39.11
C ALA A 28 19.16 14.62 37.76
N ILE A 29 20.09 13.63 37.77
CA ILE A 29 20.48 12.89 36.57
C ILE A 29 19.31 11.99 36.12
N GLY A 30 18.64 11.31 37.04
CA GLY A 30 17.45 10.50 36.75
C GLY A 30 16.33 11.34 36.14
N ILE A 31 15.99 12.48 36.75
CA ILE A 31 14.97 13.41 36.24
C ILE A 31 15.39 14.04 34.90
N LYS A 32 16.69 14.31 34.69
CA LYS A 32 17.19 14.80 33.42
C LYS A 32 17.15 13.75 32.33
N ASN A 33 17.40 12.48 32.67
CA ASN A 33 17.29 11.35 31.73
C ASN A 33 15.82 11.03 31.41
N GLU A 34 14.90 11.11 32.39
CA GLU A 34 13.46 10.99 32.13
C GLU A 34 12.92 12.15 31.28
N ARG A 35 13.41 13.37 31.48
CA ARG A 35 13.04 14.53 30.63
C ARG A 35 13.69 14.49 29.25
N SER A 36 14.80 13.78 29.07
CA SER A 36 15.45 13.64 27.75
C SER A 36 14.84 12.52 26.90
N GLY A 37 13.97 11.68 27.46
CA GLY A 37 13.18 10.67 26.71
C GLY A 37 14.00 9.59 26.00
N TYR A 38 15.30 9.43 26.30
CA TYR A 38 16.15 8.42 25.66
C TYR A 38 16.65 7.35 26.62
N ARG A 39 16.90 6.17 26.08
CA ARG A 39 17.65 5.08 26.71
C ARG A 39 18.99 4.88 26.00
N LYS A 40 20.09 4.85 26.73
CA LYS A 40 21.36 4.43 26.16
C LYS A 40 21.34 2.92 25.93
N VAL A 41 21.57 2.51 24.69
CA VAL A 41 21.66 1.10 24.28
C VAL A 41 23.05 0.78 23.75
N ASN A 42 23.33 -0.51 23.55
CA ASN A 42 24.55 -0.87 22.84
C ASN A 42 24.49 -0.27 21.43
N GLY A 43 25.43 0.62 21.13
CA GLY A 43 25.50 1.25 19.80
C GLY A 43 24.94 2.66 19.69
N GLY A 44 24.23 3.22 20.67
CA GLY A 44 23.73 4.57 20.52
C GLY A 44 22.71 5.01 21.56
N TYR A 45 21.83 5.89 21.13
CA TYR A 45 20.80 6.52 21.93
C TYR A 45 19.44 6.22 21.31
N LEU A 46 18.62 5.44 22.02
CA LEU A 46 17.29 5.06 21.57
C LEU A 46 16.24 5.96 22.22
N TYR A 47 15.46 6.64 21.40
CA TYR A 47 14.31 7.44 21.78
C TYR A 47 13.00 6.69 21.47
N ARG A 48 11.98 6.99 22.24
CA ARG A 48 10.59 6.62 21.99
C ARG A 48 9.74 7.85 22.23
N PHE A 49 8.89 8.18 21.30
CA PHE A 49 7.94 9.28 21.45
C PHE A 49 6.61 8.72 21.99
N GLU A 50 5.84 9.59 22.62
CA GLU A 50 4.47 9.26 23.00
C GLU A 50 3.62 9.02 21.77
N THR A 51 2.71 8.06 21.85
CA THR A 51 1.80 7.71 20.77
C THR A 51 0.56 8.60 20.82
N GLU A 52 0.05 8.95 19.63
CA GLU A 52 -1.18 9.70 19.43
C GLU A 52 -2.19 8.86 18.63
N ASP A 53 -3.42 9.29 18.54
CA ASP A 53 -4.40 8.71 17.64
C ASP A 53 -4.08 9.02 16.17
N TYR A 54 -4.53 8.14 15.25
CA TYR A 54 -4.13 8.24 13.86
C TYR A 54 -4.77 9.42 13.11
N GLU A 55 -5.90 9.94 13.56
CA GLU A 55 -6.46 11.18 13.01
C GLU A 55 -5.53 12.36 13.29
N THR A 56 -4.90 12.39 14.47
CA THR A 56 -3.86 13.37 14.82
C THR A 56 -2.56 13.10 14.06
N VAL A 57 -2.12 11.83 13.97
CA VAL A 57 -0.88 11.43 13.28
C VAL A 57 -0.88 11.89 11.82
N TYR A 58 -1.99 11.71 11.11
CA TYR A 58 -2.11 12.12 9.71
C TYR A 58 -2.54 13.59 9.54
N THR A 59 -1.89 14.48 10.30
CA THR A 59 -1.96 15.92 10.12
C THR A 59 -0.56 16.49 9.88
N GLU A 60 -0.44 17.47 8.98
CA GLU A 60 0.85 18.13 8.70
C GLU A 60 1.46 18.70 9.98
N ARG A 61 0.64 19.33 10.81
CA ARG A 61 1.09 19.90 12.09
C ARG A 61 1.77 18.87 13.01
N PHE A 62 1.18 17.71 13.19
CA PHE A 62 1.77 16.66 14.03
C PHE A 62 3.12 16.21 13.46
N GLN A 63 3.20 16.05 12.15
CA GLN A 63 4.41 15.61 11.47
C GLN A 63 5.53 16.66 11.56
N GLU A 64 5.21 17.94 11.39
CA GLU A 64 6.13 19.05 11.62
C GLU A 64 6.65 19.08 13.06
N GLU A 65 5.76 18.97 14.07
CA GLU A 65 6.15 18.93 15.49
C GLU A 65 7.07 17.72 15.80
N ARG A 66 6.90 16.59 15.09
CA ARG A 66 7.77 15.41 15.23
C ARG A 66 9.12 15.62 14.58
N ASP A 67 9.14 16.20 13.40
CA ASP A 67 10.37 16.53 12.68
C ASP A 67 11.22 17.55 13.45
N GLU A 68 10.63 18.66 13.88
CA GLU A 68 11.31 19.66 14.74
C GLU A 68 11.94 19.01 15.99
N LYS A 69 11.26 18.04 16.60
CA LYS A 69 11.79 17.32 17.76
C LYS A 69 12.98 16.42 17.40
N ILE A 70 12.97 15.78 16.23
CA ILE A 70 14.10 14.99 15.74
C ILE A 70 15.30 15.92 15.47
N GLU A 71 15.06 17.04 14.79
CA GLU A 71 16.08 18.04 14.51
C GLU A 71 16.69 18.61 15.80
N GLU A 72 15.87 18.94 16.81
CA GLU A 72 16.38 19.32 18.12
C GLU A 72 17.29 18.24 18.72
N ILE A 73 16.87 16.97 18.68
CA ILE A 73 17.66 15.86 19.21
C ILE A 73 19.00 15.72 18.45
N LYS A 74 19.03 15.90 17.13
CA LYS A 74 20.26 15.88 16.33
C LYS A 74 21.30 16.91 16.84
N THR A 75 20.88 18.05 17.36
CA THR A 75 21.78 19.08 17.89
C THR A 75 22.37 18.76 19.27
N LEU A 76 21.78 17.81 20.01
CA LEU A 76 22.21 17.53 21.39
C LEU A 76 23.58 16.88 21.50
N ARG A 77 24.04 16.22 20.43
CA ARG A 77 25.30 15.44 20.39
C ARG A 77 25.85 15.36 18.97
N ASN A 78 27.11 14.98 18.88
CA ASN A 78 27.69 14.49 17.63
C ASN A 78 27.38 12.99 17.50
N TYR A 79 26.44 12.65 16.64
CA TYR A 79 26.06 11.26 16.36
C TYR A 79 26.97 10.70 15.27
N THR A 80 27.62 9.60 15.57
CA THR A 80 28.54 8.91 14.67
C THR A 80 28.12 7.46 14.51
N PHE A 81 28.71 6.73 13.59
CA PHE A 81 28.47 5.29 13.45
C PHE A 81 28.69 4.50 14.75
N GLN A 82 29.53 5.01 15.67
CA GLN A 82 29.74 4.40 16.98
C GLN A 82 28.67 4.77 18.03
N ASN A 83 27.95 5.85 17.82
CA ASN A 83 26.92 6.37 18.72
C ASN A 83 25.74 6.90 17.91
N ILE A 84 24.92 6.00 17.37
CA ILE A 84 23.80 6.29 16.46
C ILE A 84 22.64 6.92 17.24
N LEU A 85 21.99 7.93 16.66
CA LEU A 85 20.66 8.34 17.06
C LEU A 85 19.65 7.34 16.50
N MET A 86 18.78 6.80 17.34
CA MET A 86 17.74 5.87 16.97
C MET A 86 16.40 6.31 17.56
N VAL A 87 15.32 6.24 16.76
CA VAL A 87 13.96 6.51 17.21
C VAL A 87 13.03 5.41 16.66
N ILE A 88 12.28 4.73 17.53
CA ILE A 88 11.30 3.75 17.08
C ILE A 88 10.08 4.50 16.56
N ASN A 89 9.69 4.20 15.30
CA ASN A 89 8.48 4.72 14.67
C ASN A 89 8.25 6.22 14.96
N PRO A 90 9.18 7.12 14.53
CA PRO A 90 9.18 8.51 14.97
C PRO A 90 7.92 9.27 14.56
N TYR A 91 7.43 9.04 13.35
CA TYR A 91 6.28 9.70 12.76
C TYR A 91 4.96 8.93 12.93
N GLN A 92 5.02 7.76 13.57
CA GLN A 92 3.91 6.83 13.85
C GLN A 92 3.21 6.26 12.61
N THR A 93 3.83 6.32 11.46
CA THR A 93 3.31 5.83 10.18
C THR A 93 3.76 4.42 9.83
N ASN A 94 4.73 3.84 10.58
CA ASN A 94 5.21 2.47 10.37
C ASN A 94 5.66 1.85 11.70
N THR A 95 4.82 0.99 12.27
CA THR A 95 5.00 0.47 13.63
C THR A 95 6.23 -0.41 13.81
N ASN A 96 6.71 -1.05 12.73
CA ASN A 96 7.82 -1.99 12.70
C ASN A 96 9.13 -1.35 12.19
N SER A 97 9.30 -0.05 12.38
CA SER A 97 10.44 0.69 11.84
C SER A 97 11.32 1.30 12.90
N LEU A 98 12.57 1.55 12.52
CA LEU A 98 13.58 2.23 13.31
C LEU A 98 14.23 3.34 12.49
N TYR A 99 14.01 4.57 12.88
CA TYR A 99 14.78 5.70 12.36
C TYR A 99 16.22 5.65 12.91
N ALA A 100 17.19 5.89 12.05
CA ALA A 100 18.62 5.93 12.39
C ALA A 100 19.30 7.13 11.74
N TYR A 101 20.03 7.91 12.56
CA TYR A 101 20.82 9.04 12.08
C TYR A 101 22.25 9.01 12.67
N PHE A 102 23.26 9.22 11.82
CA PHE A 102 24.66 9.37 12.18
C PHE A 102 25.48 9.97 11.03
N GLU A 103 26.67 10.46 11.36
CA GLU A 103 27.63 10.97 10.38
C GLU A 103 28.87 10.08 10.31
N THR A 104 29.51 10.07 9.13
CA THR A 104 30.79 9.39 8.86
C THR A 104 31.80 10.38 8.27
N SER A 105 33.09 10.06 8.37
CA SER A 105 34.13 10.86 7.76
C SER A 105 34.37 10.59 6.28
N THR A 106 33.88 9.47 5.79
CA THR A 106 34.02 9.02 4.39
C THR A 106 32.66 8.61 3.85
N PRO A 107 32.35 8.94 2.59
CA PRO A 107 31.10 8.51 1.96
C PRO A 107 30.96 6.99 1.96
N SER A 108 29.76 6.50 2.27
CA SER A 108 29.44 5.07 2.27
C SER A 108 27.95 4.85 2.02
N LYS A 109 27.61 3.62 1.59
CA LYS A 109 26.24 3.08 1.66
C LYS A 109 26.02 2.41 3.00
N LEU A 110 24.78 2.34 3.44
CA LEU A 110 24.39 1.57 4.62
C LEU A 110 23.61 0.33 4.20
N ARG A 111 24.14 -0.85 4.55
CA ARG A 111 23.40 -2.11 4.53
C ARG A 111 23.03 -2.49 5.94
N TYR A 112 21.82 -3.03 6.12
CA TYR A 112 21.40 -3.55 7.41
C TYR A 112 20.83 -4.96 7.27
N THR A 113 20.97 -5.74 8.35
CA THR A 113 20.37 -7.06 8.49
C THR A 113 19.63 -7.12 9.82
N VAL A 114 18.35 -7.49 9.78
CA VAL A 114 17.53 -7.79 10.95
C VAL A 114 17.52 -9.28 11.19
N HIS A 115 18.02 -9.71 12.35
CA HIS A 115 18.00 -11.10 12.82
C HIS A 115 17.18 -11.22 14.10
N VAL A 116 16.44 -12.31 14.26
CA VAL A 116 15.74 -12.66 15.50
C VAL A 116 16.03 -14.11 15.88
N ASN A 117 15.99 -14.44 17.18
CA ASN A 117 16.24 -15.80 17.68
C ASN A 117 15.00 -16.69 17.53
N GLN A 118 14.42 -16.72 16.31
CA GLN A 118 13.29 -17.58 15.92
C GLN A 118 13.70 -18.30 14.65
N SER A 119 13.69 -19.64 14.68
CA SER A 119 14.29 -20.49 13.62
C SER A 119 13.52 -20.49 12.30
N ASP A 120 12.27 -20.10 12.33
CA ASP A 120 11.34 -20.02 11.21
C ASP A 120 11.34 -18.64 10.51
N ILE A 121 11.93 -17.62 11.15
CA ILE A 121 12.09 -16.29 10.58
C ILE A 121 13.51 -16.10 10.05
N LYS A 122 13.63 -15.96 8.73
CA LYS A 122 14.91 -15.70 8.08
C LYS A 122 15.40 -14.26 8.31
N ASP A 123 16.72 -14.09 8.20
CA ASP A 123 17.34 -12.77 8.22
C ASP A 123 16.80 -11.91 7.08
N TYR A 124 16.54 -10.64 7.40
CA TYR A 124 16.07 -9.64 6.44
C TYR A 124 17.18 -8.63 6.19
N THR A 125 17.73 -8.63 4.98
CA THR A 125 18.90 -7.81 4.61
C THR A 125 18.57 -6.90 3.44
N ASN A 126 18.87 -5.60 3.58
CA ASN A 126 18.69 -4.62 2.52
C ASN A 126 19.81 -3.56 2.55
N THR A 127 20.13 -3.02 1.36
CA THR A 127 20.98 -1.84 1.21
C THR A 127 20.07 -0.63 1.02
N LEU A 128 20.26 0.38 1.86
CA LEU A 128 19.39 1.55 1.89
C LEU A 128 19.68 2.51 0.74
N TYR A 129 18.64 3.07 0.18
CA TYR A 129 18.73 4.03 -0.90
C TYR A 129 19.22 5.39 -0.40
N THR A 130 20.04 6.03 -1.19
CA THR A 130 20.45 7.42 -1.06
C THR A 130 20.64 8.00 -2.46
N GLU A 131 20.15 9.20 -2.68
CA GLU A 131 20.14 9.87 -3.97
C GLU A 131 21.53 9.92 -4.64
N ASP A 132 22.55 10.29 -3.89
CA ASP A 132 23.94 10.36 -4.38
C ASP A 132 24.67 9.00 -4.39
N GLY A 133 23.99 7.91 -4.02
CA GLY A 133 24.55 6.56 -3.91
C GLY A 133 25.46 6.37 -2.69
N TYR A 134 26.38 7.30 -2.37
CA TYR A 134 27.26 7.27 -1.21
C TYR A 134 27.21 8.61 -0.48
N THR A 135 27.03 8.57 0.85
CA THR A 135 26.87 9.77 1.66
C THR A 135 27.72 9.72 2.93
N THR A 136 28.02 10.89 3.51
CA THR A 136 28.59 11.04 4.85
C THR A 136 27.54 11.32 5.92
N THR A 137 26.34 11.76 5.51
CA THR A 137 25.19 11.96 6.41
C THR A 137 24.21 10.84 6.18
N HIS A 138 24.06 9.98 7.17
CA HIS A 138 23.22 8.79 7.12
C HIS A 138 21.93 9.03 7.90
N GLU A 139 20.82 9.08 7.19
CA GLU A 139 19.48 9.29 7.75
C GLU A 139 18.48 8.39 7.06
N TYR A 140 17.96 7.39 7.79
CA TYR A 140 17.17 6.32 7.19
C TYR A 140 16.04 5.83 8.10
N LEU A 141 15.04 5.25 7.48
CA LEU A 141 14.04 4.40 8.13
C LEU A 141 14.38 2.93 7.84
N LEU A 142 14.83 2.20 8.84
CA LEU A 142 15.02 0.75 8.77
C LEU A 142 13.68 0.07 9.01
N THR A 143 13.20 -0.67 8.02
CA THR A 143 11.95 -1.44 8.08
C THR A 143 12.23 -2.90 8.40
N GLY A 144 11.19 -3.70 8.61
CA GLY A 144 11.30 -5.15 8.75
C GLY A 144 11.62 -5.65 10.14
N LEU A 145 11.49 -4.81 11.17
CA LEU A 145 11.63 -5.26 12.56
C LEU A 145 10.47 -6.20 12.91
N ILE A 146 10.80 -7.29 13.58
CA ILE A 146 9.82 -8.29 14.03
C ILE A 146 9.20 -7.84 15.35
N PRO A 147 7.87 -7.85 15.48
CA PRO A 147 7.17 -7.43 16.70
C PRO A 147 7.42 -8.38 17.88
N ASP A 148 7.19 -7.88 19.10
CA ASP A 148 7.25 -8.59 20.37
C ASP A 148 8.57 -9.33 20.68
N THR A 149 9.66 -8.96 20.01
CA THR A 149 10.95 -9.65 20.20
C THR A 149 12.12 -8.69 20.20
N VAL A 150 13.30 -9.20 20.60
CA VAL A 150 14.57 -8.48 20.43
C VAL A 150 15.06 -8.69 19.00
N ASN A 151 15.16 -7.62 18.25
CA ASN A 151 15.75 -7.57 16.93
C ASN A 151 17.23 -7.27 17.04
N HIS A 152 18.08 -8.18 16.56
CA HIS A 152 19.53 -8.00 16.45
C HIS A 152 19.84 -7.38 15.08
N ILE A 153 20.08 -6.07 15.04
CA ILE A 153 20.29 -5.34 13.80
C ILE A 153 21.78 -5.17 13.57
N THR A 154 22.29 -5.77 12.49
CA THR A 154 23.66 -5.57 12.03
C THR A 154 23.67 -4.47 10.98
N LEU A 155 24.50 -3.45 11.18
CA LEU A 155 24.72 -2.31 10.29
C LEU A 155 26.11 -2.41 9.68
N GLU A 156 26.23 -2.23 8.37
CA GLU A 156 27.48 -2.32 7.62
C GLU A 156 27.63 -1.11 6.72
N LEU A 157 28.77 -0.40 6.87
CA LEU A 157 29.16 0.66 5.95
C LEU A 157 29.94 0.08 4.77
N ILE A 158 29.47 0.35 3.55
CA ILE A 158 30.06 -0.16 2.30
C ILE A 158 30.66 1.02 1.55
N ASN A 159 31.94 0.94 1.20
CA ASN A 159 32.64 1.95 0.41
C ASN A 159 32.34 1.81 -1.10
N GLU A 160 32.85 2.74 -1.90
CA GLU A 160 32.69 2.75 -3.38
C GLU A 160 33.30 1.54 -4.09
N ASN A 161 34.21 0.80 -3.44
CA ASN A 161 34.76 -0.44 -3.99
C ASN A 161 33.91 -1.68 -3.67
N GLY A 162 32.82 -1.51 -2.91
CA GLY A 162 31.97 -2.61 -2.44
C GLY A 162 32.48 -3.30 -1.17
N ASP A 163 33.57 -2.79 -0.53
CA ASP A 163 34.13 -3.38 0.70
C ASP A 163 33.34 -2.89 1.92
N VAL A 164 33.07 -3.82 2.85
CA VAL A 164 32.56 -3.48 4.18
C VAL A 164 33.69 -2.87 5.02
N THR A 165 33.58 -1.59 5.34
CA THR A 165 34.60 -0.84 6.09
C THR A 165 34.36 -0.84 7.59
N ASN A 166 33.12 -0.89 8.00
CA ASN A 166 32.71 -0.92 9.41
C ASN A 166 31.47 -1.76 9.59
N THR A 167 31.41 -2.47 10.72
CA THR A 167 30.25 -3.27 11.11
C THR A 167 29.88 -2.95 12.56
N LYS A 168 28.58 -2.91 12.84
CA LYS A 168 28.07 -2.68 14.17
C LYS A 168 26.74 -3.40 14.37
N SER A 169 26.49 -3.90 15.58
CA SER A 169 25.22 -4.51 15.96
C SER A 169 24.53 -3.69 17.06
N VAL A 170 23.23 -3.58 16.95
CA VAL A 170 22.34 -2.96 17.95
C VAL A 170 21.18 -3.90 18.25
N ASP A 171 20.72 -3.93 19.51
CA ASP A 171 19.61 -4.75 19.95
C ASP A 171 18.41 -3.87 20.25
N ILE A 172 17.31 -4.08 19.52
CA ILE A 172 16.09 -3.29 19.63
C ILE A 172 14.91 -4.20 20.02
N GLN A 173 14.36 -3.96 21.21
CA GLN A 173 13.10 -4.57 21.63
C GLN A 173 11.94 -3.80 21.02
N THR A 174 11.11 -4.46 20.21
CA THR A 174 9.88 -3.93 19.63
C THR A 174 8.67 -4.20 20.52
N GLY A 175 7.56 -3.51 20.27
CA GLY A 175 6.24 -3.79 20.80
C GLY A 175 5.46 -4.76 19.92
N SER A 176 4.21 -5.04 20.32
CA SER A 176 3.26 -5.86 19.56
C SER A 176 2.79 -5.13 18.31
N LEU A 177 2.32 -5.89 17.32
CA LEU A 177 1.50 -5.34 16.23
C LEU A 177 0.25 -4.68 16.81
N LEU A 178 -0.20 -3.62 16.18
CA LEU A 178 -1.45 -2.94 16.53
C LEU A 178 -2.64 -3.56 15.79
N SER A 179 -2.39 -4.16 14.62
CA SER A 179 -3.35 -4.98 13.90
C SER A 179 -3.47 -6.38 14.52
N ASN A 180 -4.50 -7.10 14.11
CA ASN A 180 -4.69 -8.52 14.49
C ASN A 180 -3.96 -9.48 13.53
N LYS A 181 -3.03 -8.97 12.73
CA LYS A 181 -2.35 -9.76 11.71
C LYS A 181 -1.32 -10.72 12.30
N LYS A 182 -1.03 -11.77 11.56
CA LYS A 182 0.04 -12.71 11.89
C LYS A 182 1.40 -12.10 11.58
N VAL A 183 2.38 -12.39 12.42
CA VAL A 183 3.79 -12.06 12.17
C VAL A 183 4.30 -12.81 10.95
N GLN A 184 3.84 -14.04 10.75
CA GLN A 184 4.16 -14.87 9.60
C GLN A 184 2.90 -15.54 9.06
N LEU A 185 2.68 -15.40 7.76
CA LEU A 185 1.61 -16.05 7.03
C LEU A 185 1.93 -17.53 6.83
N GLU A 186 0.89 -18.33 6.66
CA GLU A 186 1.05 -19.70 6.20
C GLU A 186 1.38 -19.68 4.71
N LYS A 187 2.57 -20.21 4.36
CA LYS A 187 3.06 -20.31 2.99
C LYS A 187 3.03 -21.75 2.52
N THR A 188 2.50 -22.00 1.33
CA THR A 188 2.56 -23.28 0.64
C THR A 188 3.37 -23.08 -0.65
N GLU A 189 4.41 -23.90 -0.83
CA GLU A 189 5.19 -23.91 -2.07
C GLU A 189 4.40 -24.59 -3.18
N GLY A 190 4.49 -24.05 -4.40
CA GLY A 190 3.91 -24.63 -5.61
C GLY A 190 4.84 -25.65 -6.30
N GLU A 191 4.53 -25.97 -7.55
CA GLU A 191 5.30 -26.91 -8.37
C GLU A 191 6.35 -26.21 -9.26
N SER A 192 6.30 -24.89 -9.38
CA SER A 192 7.29 -24.12 -10.16
C SER A 192 8.66 -24.11 -9.51
N GLU A 193 9.71 -24.24 -10.33
CA GLU A 193 11.12 -24.07 -9.92
C GLU A 193 11.58 -22.60 -9.98
N GLU A 194 10.76 -21.69 -10.51
CA GLU A 194 11.06 -20.27 -10.61
C GLU A 194 11.01 -19.60 -9.23
N LYS A 195 11.65 -18.46 -9.13
CA LYS A 195 11.69 -17.68 -7.89
C LYS A 195 10.55 -16.66 -7.84
N LEU A 196 10.09 -16.40 -6.62
CA LEU A 196 9.24 -15.24 -6.35
C LEU A 196 9.98 -13.96 -6.77
N SER A 197 9.26 -13.03 -7.36
CA SER A 197 9.77 -11.70 -7.70
C SER A 197 10.32 -10.98 -6.47
N ASN A 198 11.23 -10.05 -6.64
CA ASN A 198 11.69 -9.20 -5.54
C ASN A 198 10.57 -8.27 -5.08
N GLY A 199 10.59 -7.91 -3.79
CA GLY A 199 9.67 -6.95 -3.21
C GLY A 199 8.89 -7.46 -2.03
N LEU A 200 7.96 -6.64 -1.56
CA LEU A 200 7.05 -6.91 -0.46
C LEU A 200 5.61 -6.97 -0.98
N TYR A 201 4.85 -7.96 -0.55
CA TYR A 201 3.42 -8.03 -0.81
C TYR A 201 2.70 -7.03 0.09
N ALA A 202 2.06 -6.05 -0.52
CA ALA A 202 1.21 -5.08 0.16
C ALA A 202 -0.23 -5.62 0.23
N VAL A 203 -0.67 -6.03 1.42
CA VAL A 203 -2.06 -6.36 1.70
C VAL A 203 -2.78 -5.05 1.99
N LEU A 204 -3.46 -4.51 0.97
CA LEU A 204 -3.96 -3.13 0.94
C LEU A 204 -5.23 -2.91 1.73
N GLY A 205 -5.98 -3.95 2.04
CA GLY A 205 -7.17 -3.85 2.85
C GLY A 205 -7.78 -5.21 3.10
N ASN A 206 -8.57 -5.26 4.15
CA ASN A 206 -9.33 -6.42 4.57
C ASN A 206 -10.61 -5.97 5.29
N ASP A 207 -11.54 -6.88 5.45
CA ASP A 207 -12.81 -6.64 6.14
C ASP A 207 -12.76 -7.02 7.63
N SER A 208 -11.58 -7.17 8.21
CA SER A 208 -11.48 -7.66 9.58
C SER A 208 -11.64 -6.58 10.64
N ASN A 209 -12.79 -6.59 11.28
CA ASN A 209 -13.01 -6.10 12.65
C ASN A 209 -12.57 -4.66 12.97
N LYS A 210 -12.69 -3.72 12.04
CA LYS A 210 -12.42 -2.29 12.28
C LYS A 210 -10.97 -1.94 12.64
N THR A 211 -10.01 -2.79 12.29
CA THR A 211 -8.59 -2.47 12.37
C THR A 211 -8.09 -2.12 10.98
N TYR A 212 -7.77 -0.87 10.79
CA TYR A 212 -7.40 -0.33 9.49
C TYR A 212 -5.87 -0.26 9.39
N PHE A 213 -5.28 -1.22 8.69
CA PHE A 213 -3.84 -1.31 8.51
C PHE A 213 -3.50 -1.81 7.11
N LEU A 214 -2.46 -1.22 6.53
CA LEU A 214 -1.73 -1.79 5.41
C LEU A 214 -0.57 -2.60 5.99
N CYS A 215 -0.41 -3.84 5.54
CA CYS A 215 0.68 -4.71 5.97
C CYS A 215 1.53 -5.13 4.77
N LEU A 216 2.85 -5.06 4.94
CA LEU A 216 3.82 -5.51 3.94
C LEU A 216 4.46 -6.82 4.41
N TYR A 217 4.41 -7.84 3.55
CA TYR A 217 4.99 -9.16 3.81
C TYR A 217 6.10 -9.48 2.80
N ASP A 218 7.17 -10.11 3.25
CA ASP A 218 8.22 -10.59 2.37
C ASP A 218 7.90 -11.93 1.70
N ASN A 219 8.84 -12.47 0.91
CA ASN A 219 8.72 -13.73 0.19
C ASN A 219 8.64 -14.99 1.08
N ASP A 220 8.92 -14.87 2.36
CA ASP A 220 8.71 -15.93 3.36
C ASP A 220 7.38 -15.75 4.13
N GLY A 221 6.57 -14.75 3.74
CA GLY A 221 5.31 -14.39 4.40
C GLY A 221 5.51 -13.71 5.75
N VAL A 222 6.70 -13.17 6.04
CA VAL A 222 7.00 -12.47 7.29
C VAL A 222 6.66 -10.99 7.16
N ILE A 223 5.95 -10.43 8.15
CA ILE A 223 5.59 -9.02 8.17
C ILE A 223 6.84 -8.14 8.31
N ARG A 224 6.97 -7.16 7.42
CA ARG A 224 8.09 -6.20 7.39
C ARG A 224 7.67 -4.75 7.62
N SER A 225 6.39 -4.47 7.50
CA SER A 225 5.80 -3.16 7.79
C SER A 225 4.35 -3.31 8.21
N GLU A 226 3.93 -2.49 9.16
CA GLU A 226 2.55 -2.29 9.54
C GLU A 226 2.30 -0.78 9.54
N ILE A 227 1.48 -0.31 8.60
CA ILE A 227 1.14 1.10 8.40
C ILE A 227 -0.31 1.30 8.83
N PRO A 228 -0.56 2.05 9.92
CA PRO A 228 -1.92 2.31 10.38
C PRO A 228 -2.68 3.22 9.41
N LEU A 229 -3.99 3.08 9.37
CA LEU A 229 -4.90 3.91 8.57
C LEU A 229 -5.94 4.54 9.50
N THR A 230 -6.54 5.65 9.09
CA THR A 230 -7.62 6.32 9.85
C THR A 230 -8.96 5.62 9.66
N GLY A 231 -9.13 4.96 8.51
CA GLY A 231 -10.35 4.24 8.20
C GLY A 231 -10.29 3.54 6.85
N TYR A 232 -11.21 2.61 6.63
CA TYR A 232 -11.39 1.87 5.40
C TYR A 232 -10.14 1.07 4.98
N ARG A 233 -9.43 1.45 3.89
CA ARG A 233 -8.27 0.72 3.34
C ARG A 233 -7.38 1.66 2.55
N ALA A 234 -6.15 1.22 2.24
CA ALA A 234 -5.36 1.77 1.17
C ALA A 234 -5.75 1.07 -0.14
N ASP A 235 -6.02 1.81 -1.20
CA ASP A 235 -6.47 1.24 -2.47
C ASP A 235 -5.29 0.92 -3.40
N ARG A 236 -4.21 1.73 -3.34
CA ARG A 236 -2.99 1.57 -4.14
C ARG A 236 -1.81 2.29 -3.46
N LEU A 237 -0.58 1.89 -3.79
CA LEU A 237 0.64 2.65 -3.50
C LEU A 237 1.18 3.25 -4.79
N LEU A 238 1.43 4.54 -4.82
CA LEU A 238 2.00 5.24 -5.96
C LEU A 238 3.28 5.95 -5.55
N PHE A 239 4.31 5.91 -6.40
CA PHE A 239 5.62 6.49 -6.11
C PHE A 239 5.97 7.54 -7.16
N GLN A 240 6.26 8.76 -6.73
CA GLN A 240 6.74 9.85 -7.57
C GLN A 240 7.53 10.85 -6.73
N ASP A 241 8.61 11.40 -7.26
CA ASP A 241 9.42 12.46 -6.67
C ASP A 241 9.85 12.19 -5.22
N ASP A 242 10.36 10.96 -4.96
CA ASP A 242 10.78 10.49 -3.64
C ASP A 242 9.65 10.36 -2.60
N LEU A 243 8.40 10.45 -3.01
CA LEU A 243 7.21 10.34 -2.16
C LEU A 243 6.41 9.09 -2.49
N LEU A 244 5.81 8.52 -1.46
CA LEU A 244 4.79 7.49 -1.54
C LEU A 244 3.42 8.12 -1.28
N TYR A 245 2.55 8.09 -2.28
CA TYR A 245 1.16 8.51 -2.17
C TYR A 245 0.28 7.32 -1.85
N MET A 246 -0.58 7.47 -0.85
CA MET A 246 -1.54 6.44 -0.47
C MET A 246 -2.76 7.01 0.24
N SER A 247 -3.90 6.34 0.11
CA SER A 247 -5.09 6.64 0.90
C SER A 247 -4.92 6.12 2.34
N VAL A 248 -5.39 6.90 3.31
CA VAL A 248 -5.42 6.52 4.72
C VAL A 248 -6.84 6.49 5.29
N GLY A 249 -7.81 6.95 4.52
CA GLY A 249 -9.23 6.97 4.82
C GLY A 249 -10.02 7.30 3.56
N MET A 250 -11.36 7.21 3.61
CA MET A 250 -12.23 7.41 2.43
C MET A 250 -12.13 8.81 1.81
N ASN A 251 -11.66 9.80 2.53
CA ASN A 251 -11.58 11.19 2.03
C ASN A 251 -10.20 11.82 2.21
N GLN A 252 -9.17 11.00 2.43
CA GLN A 252 -7.84 11.49 2.73
C GLN A 252 -6.75 10.68 2.01
N ILE A 253 -5.91 11.38 1.25
CA ILE A 253 -4.67 10.86 0.67
C ILE A 253 -3.50 11.56 1.34
N ILE A 254 -2.39 10.88 1.53
CA ILE A 254 -1.16 11.41 2.08
C ILE A 254 0.01 11.17 1.13
N ALA A 255 1.03 12.02 1.25
CA ALA A 255 2.34 11.80 0.67
C ALA A 255 3.38 11.57 1.78
N LEU A 256 4.04 10.42 1.77
CA LEU A 256 5.06 10.02 2.74
C LEU A 256 6.44 10.12 2.11
N ASN A 257 7.40 10.70 2.83
CA ASN A 257 8.80 10.61 2.46
C ASN A 257 9.45 9.28 2.91
N ARG A 258 10.68 9.05 2.52
CA ARG A 258 11.45 7.83 2.84
C ARG A 258 11.66 7.58 4.34
N LEU A 259 11.54 8.58 5.18
CA LEU A 259 11.63 8.48 6.64
C LEU A 259 10.29 8.11 7.30
N GLY A 260 9.22 8.03 6.50
CA GLY A 260 7.87 7.78 6.98
C GLY A 260 7.17 9.04 7.51
N GLN A 261 7.73 10.23 7.29
CA GLN A 261 7.08 11.50 7.59
C GLN A 261 6.01 11.80 6.55
N VAL A 262 4.84 12.25 6.98
CA VAL A 262 3.81 12.79 6.07
C VAL A 262 4.19 14.22 5.72
N GLU A 263 4.48 14.45 4.45
CA GLU A 263 4.83 15.79 3.94
C GLU A 263 3.62 16.56 3.46
N ARG A 264 2.60 15.86 2.99
CA ARG A 264 1.36 16.44 2.50
C ARG A 264 0.17 15.61 2.90
N VAL A 265 -0.92 16.30 3.18
CA VAL A 265 -2.24 15.72 3.47
C VAL A 265 -3.26 16.34 2.53
N TYR A 266 -3.90 15.51 1.72
CA TYR A 266 -4.92 15.92 0.76
C TYR A 266 -6.30 15.49 1.25
N SER A 267 -7.21 16.46 1.36
CA SER A 267 -8.61 16.18 1.71
C SER A 267 -9.48 16.25 0.47
N LEU A 268 -10.32 15.25 0.25
CA LEU A 268 -11.27 15.25 -0.87
C LEU A 268 -12.56 16.03 -0.58
N GLY A 269 -12.64 16.75 0.55
CA GLY A 269 -13.78 17.62 0.86
C GLY A 269 -15.11 16.88 0.93
N ASN A 270 -16.01 17.16 -0.02
CA ASN A 270 -17.34 16.56 -0.08
C ASN A 270 -17.39 15.19 -0.80
N TYR A 271 -16.23 14.61 -1.11
CA TYR A 271 -16.16 13.33 -1.80
C TYR A 271 -15.58 12.25 -0.90
N GLU A 272 -15.94 11.01 -1.22
CA GLU A 272 -15.38 9.79 -0.64
C GLU A 272 -14.79 8.96 -1.76
N MET A 273 -13.49 8.66 -1.67
CA MET A 273 -12.83 7.78 -2.63
C MET A 273 -13.21 6.33 -2.40
N HIS A 274 -13.12 5.57 -3.46
CA HIS A 274 -13.28 4.13 -3.42
C HIS A 274 -12.40 3.47 -4.48
N HIS A 275 -12.06 2.23 -4.26
CA HIS A 275 -11.47 1.28 -5.19
C HIS A 275 -10.11 1.65 -5.79
N ASP A 276 -9.92 2.82 -6.43
CA ASP A 276 -8.70 3.07 -7.20
C ASP A 276 -8.37 4.54 -7.39
N TYR A 277 -7.08 4.82 -7.59
CA TYR A 277 -6.55 6.11 -8.05
C TYR A 277 -5.22 5.90 -8.78
N VAL A 278 -4.90 6.76 -9.72
CA VAL A 278 -3.67 6.73 -10.53
C VAL A 278 -3.14 8.15 -10.74
N PHE A 279 -1.87 8.28 -11.09
CA PHE A 279 -1.37 9.56 -11.58
C PHE A 279 -2.08 9.94 -12.89
N GLY A 280 -2.46 11.21 -12.99
CA GLY A 280 -3.01 11.84 -14.17
C GLY A 280 -2.01 12.79 -14.81
N LYS A 281 -2.52 13.72 -15.62
CA LYS A 281 -1.74 14.73 -16.32
C LYS A 281 -1.21 15.80 -15.34
N ASP A 282 -0.02 16.34 -15.63
CA ASP A 282 0.54 17.56 -15.02
C ASP A 282 0.55 17.56 -13.46
N GLY A 283 0.91 16.44 -12.84
CA GLY A 283 1.03 16.35 -11.38
C GLY A 283 -0.31 16.22 -10.65
N THR A 284 -1.32 15.63 -11.31
CA THR A 284 -2.61 15.33 -10.68
C THR A 284 -2.73 13.86 -10.29
N LEU A 285 -3.69 13.54 -9.41
CA LEU A 285 -4.23 12.20 -9.20
C LEU A 285 -5.65 12.13 -9.74
N LEU A 286 -5.94 11.12 -10.53
CA LEU A 286 -7.29 10.73 -10.91
C LEU A 286 -7.80 9.72 -9.87
N ILE A 287 -8.99 9.96 -9.32
CA ILE A 287 -9.50 9.22 -8.17
C ILE A 287 -10.94 8.80 -8.44
N LEU A 288 -11.25 7.52 -8.28
CA LEU A 288 -12.63 7.04 -8.25
C LEU A 288 -13.33 7.50 -6.98
N ALA A 289 -14.50 8.10 -7.11
CA ALA A 289 -15.19 8.71 -5.96
C ALA A 289 -16.72 8.68 -6.05
N THR A 290 -17.30 8.89 -4.89
CA THR A 290 -18.71 9.17 -4.67
C THR A 290 -18.86 10.56 -4.06
N GLU A 291 -19.82 11.35 -4.49
CA GLU A 291 -20.19 12.60 -3.81
C GLU A 291 -21.08 12.27 -2.60
N LYS A 292 -20.76 12.85 -1.44
CA LYS A 292 -21.55 12.67 -0.21
C LYS A 292 -22.99 13.14 -0.42
N ASP A 293 -23.92 12.39 0.15
CA ASP A 293 -25.35 12.66 0.08
C ASP A 293 -25.95 12.67 -1.36
N ALA A 294 -25.24 12.14 -2.37
CA ALA A 294 -25.78 11.95 -3.71
C ALA A 294 -26.73 10.75 -3.78
N ASP A 295 -27.63 10.75 -4.78
CA ASP A 295 -28.56 9.64 -5.02
C ASP A 295 -27.88 8.42 -5.67
N THR A 296 -26.66 8.62 -6.24
CA THR A 296 -25.86 7.57 -6.89
C THR A 296 -24.49 7.45 -6.23
N VAL A 297 -23.87 6.28 -6.39
CA VAL A 297 -22.53 6.00 -5.86
C VAL A 297 -21.62 5.38 -6.92
N GLU A 298 -20.31 5.52 -6.71
CA GLU A 298 -19.24 4.85 -7.47
C GLU A 298 -19.30 5.14 -8.99
N ASP A 299 -19.59 6.39 -9.35
CA ASP A 299 -19.81 6.83 -10.72
C ASP A 299 -19.04 8.13 -11.10
N LEU A 300 -18.09 8.57 -10.26
CA LEU A 300 -17.28 9.77 -10.50
C LEU A 300 -15.80 9.47 -10.66
N VAL A 301 -15.12 10.29 -11.47
CA VAL A 301 -13.67 10.45 -11.47
C VAL A 301 -13.32 11.89 -11.08
N LEU A 302 -12.53 12.04 -10.02
CA LEU A 302 -12.01 13.33 -9.57
C LEU A 302 -10.59 13.53 -10.12
N SER A 303 -10.20 14.81 -10.25
CA SER A 303 -8.81 15.23 -10.40
C SER A 303 -8.39 15.98 -9.14
N LEU A 304 -7.33 15.51 -8.48
CA LEU A 304 -6.68 16.18 -7.36
C LEU A 304 -5.33 16.73 -7.83
N ASP A 305 -5.16 18.05 -7.76
CA ASP A 305 -3.88 18.70 -8.02
C ASP A 305 -2.94 18.53 -6.82
N LEU A 306 -1.77 17.93 -7.05
CA LEU A 306 -0.81 17.60 -5.98
C LEU A 306 0.01 18.83 -5.50
N GLU A 307 0.07 19.92 -6.26
CA GLU A 307 0.74 21.14 -5.85
C GLU A 307 -0.18 22.01 -4.96
N THR A 308 -1.43 22.21 -5.37
CA THR A 308 -2.38 23.10 -4.70
C THR A 308 -3.27 22.39 -3.68
N GLY A 309 -3.55 21.10 -3.88
CA GLY A 309 -4.53 20.32 -3.12
C GLY A 309 -5.98 20.54 -3.57
N ASP A 310 -6.19 21.24 -4.68
CA ASP A 310 -7.51 21.47 -5.24
C ASP A 310 -8.10 20.19 -5.82
N VAL A 311 -9.39 19.97 -5.59
CA VAL A 311 -10.14 18.81 -6.05
C VAL A 311 -11.24 19.23 -6.99
N GLU A 312 -11.25 18.68 -8.19
CA GLU A 312 -12.26 18.93 -9.22
C GLU A 312 -12.96 17.64 -9.64
N LYS A 313 -14.26 17.71 -9.91
CA LYS A 313 -15.01 16.63 -10.55
C LYS A 313 -14.67 16.63 -12.04
N LEU A 314 -13.87 15.66 -12.48
CA LEU A 314 -13.41 15.56 -13.87
C LEU A 314 -14.44 14.86 -14.76
N ILE A 315 -14.98 13.73 -14.28
CA ILE A 315 -15.97 12.92 -15.01
C ILE A 315 -17.13 12.60 -14.08
N ASP A 316 -18.35 12.82 -14.58
CA ASP A 316 -19.58 12.29 -14.02
C ASP A 316 -20.19 11.32 -15.06
N LEU A 317 -20.25 10.04 -14.74
CA LEU A 317 -20.76 9.04 -15.69
C LEU A 317 -22.24 9.23 -16.03
N LYS A 318 -22.98 9.98 -15.23
CA LYS A 318 -24.38 10.37 -15.57
C LYS A 318 -24.45 11.23 -16.83
N ASP A 319 -23.44 12.06 -17.08
CA ASP A 319 -23.39 12.88 -18.28
C ASP A 319 -23.16 12.06 -19.55
N LEU A 320 -22.51 10.88 -19.43
CA LEU A 320 -22.16 10.00 -20.53
C LEU A 320 -23.15 8.84 -20.72
N PHE A 321 -23.63 8.28 -19.62
CA PHE A 321 -24.46 7.07 -19.59
C PHE A 321 -25.85 7.30 -18.98
N GLY A 322 -26.34 8.54 -18.91
CA GLY A 322 -27.60 8.88 -18.29
C GLY A 322 -28.81 8.10 -18.85
N SER A 323 -28.84 7.86 -20.16
CA SER A 323 -29.90 7.06 -20.79
C SER A 323 -29.85 5.58 -20.36
N TYR A 324 -28.67 5.03 -20.05
CA TYR A 324 -28.56 3.69 -19.45
C TYR A 324 -29.01 3.71 -17.98
N MET A 325 -28.62 4.73 -17.21
CA MET A 325 -29.03 4.87 -15.81
C MET A 325 -30.55 4.85 -15.66
N GLU A 326 -31.31 5.46 -16.60
CA GLU A 326 -32.75 5.42 -16.60
C GLU A 326 -33.37 3.99 -16.78
N LEU A 327 -32.56 3.04 -17.27
CA LEU A 327 -32.95 1.64 -17.42
C LEU A 327 -32.60 0.77 -16.19
N THR A 328 -31.98 1.36 -15.19
CA THR A 328 -31.59 0.66 -13.95
C THR A 328 -32.66 0.80 -12.87
N THR A 329 -32.58 -0.06 -11.86
CA THR A 329 -33.53 -0.08 -10.75
C THR A 329 -32.77 0.02 -9.43
N LEU A 330 -33.17 0.93 -8.56
CA LEU A 330 -32.67 0.99 -7.18
C LEU A 330 -33.16 -0.25 -6.41
N PRO A 331 -32.28 -1.09 -5.87
CA PRO A 331 -32.64 -2.22 -5.02
C PRO A 331 -33.44 -1.77 -3.78
N GLU A 332 -34.44 -2.58 -3.35
CA GLU A 332 -35.32 -2.22 -2.24
C GLU A 332 -34.61 -2.04 -0.88
N ASP A 333 -33.45 -2.64 -0.72
CA ASP A 333 -32.62 -2.62 0.50
C ASP A 333 -31.50 -1.59 0.46
N GLN A 334 -31.46 -0.72 -0.56
CA GLN A 334 -30.44 0.31 -0.73
C GLN A 334 -31.06 1.72 -0.79
N ASP A 335 -30.33 2.68 -0.22
CA ASP A 335 -30.74 4.08 -0.23
C ASP A 335 -30.13 4.87 -1.41
N GLN A 336 -29.09 4.34 -2.06
CA GLN A 336 -28.35 4.95 -3.16
C GLN A 336 -28.18 3.95 -4.31
N LEU A 337 -28.20 4.48 -5.54
CA LEU A 337 -28.12 3.67 -6.75
C LEU A 337 -26.65 3.44 -7.16
N ASP A 338 -26.19 2.20 -7.03
CA ASP A 338 -24.85 1.74 -7.46
C ASP A 338 -24.95 1.09 -8.86
N TRP A 339 -25.15 1.93 -9.87
CA TRP A 339 -25.55 1.50 -11.21
C TRP A 339 -24.41 1.15 -12.16
N MET A 340 -23.18 1.63 -11.86
CA MET A 340 -21.98 1.33 -12.64
C MET A 340 -20.97 0.53 -11.81
N HIS A 341 -20.83 0.84 -10.55
CA HIS A 341 -19.84 0.25 -9.65
C HIS A 341 -18.44 0.23 -10.26
N ILE A 342 -17.91 1.42 -10.53
CA ILE A 342 -16.56 1.53 -11.11
C ILE A 342 -15.52 1.13 -10.07
N ASN A 343 -14.71 0.12 -10.37
CA ASN A 343 -13.82 -0.51 -9.40
C ASN A 343 -12.33 -0.53 -9.77
N SER A 344 -11.97 -0.09 -10.96
CA SER A 344 -10.58 0.18 -11.32
C SER A 344 -10.46 1.22 -12.41
N LEU A 345 -9.32 1.90 -12.41
CA LEU A 345 -9.01 3.06 -13.24
C LEU A 345 -7.58 2.93 -13.78
N GLN A 346 -7.41 3.16 -15.07
CA GLN A 346 -6.10 3.32 -15.71
C GLN A 346 -6.09 4.61 -16.52
N TYR A 347 -4.98 5.32 -16.52
CA TYR A 347 -4.77 6.51 -17.34
C TYR A 347 -3.73 6.23 -18.40
N ASP A 348 -4.03 6.59 -19.64
CA ASP A 348 -3.10 6.58 -20.75
C ASP A 348 -2.64 8.01 -21.04
N GLU A 349 -1.41 8.31 -20.66
CA GLU A 349 -0.82 9.65 -20.82
C GLU A 349 -0.66 10.06 -22.29
N GLU A 350 -0.41 9.10 -23.21
CA GLU A 350 -0.19 9.41 -24.62
C GLU A 350 -1.45 9.89 -25.32
N THR A 351 -2.60 9.34 -24.93
CA THR A 351 -3.91 9.65 -25.53
C THR A 351 -4.77 10.52 -24.63
N GLU A 352 -4.30 10.86 -23.42
CA GLU A 352 -5.06 11.57 -22.38
C GLU A 352 -6.44 10.92 -22.12
N SER A 353 -6.49 9.60 -22.13
CA SER A 353 -7.70 8.80 -21.97
C SER A 353 -7.70 7.97 -20.70
N VAL A 354 -8.87 7.52 -20.27
CA VAL A 354 -9.00 6.60 -19.14
C VAL A 354 -9.70 5.31 -19.55
N LEU A 355 -9.26 4.19 -18.94
CA LEU A 355 -9.99 2.94 -18.94
C LEU A 355 -10.60 2.75 -17.55
N LEU A 356 -11.88 2.45 -17.52
CA LEU A 356 -12.67 2.17 -16.33
C LEU A 356 -13.23 0.75 -16.39
N SER A 357 -13.30 0.10 -15.24
CA SER A 357 -13.96 -1.20 -15.10
C SER A 357 -15.27 -1.02 -14.35
N SER A 358 -16.41 -1.31 -15.02
CA SER A 358 -17.74 -1.33 -14.43
C SER A 358 -18.12 -2.77 -14.05
N ARG A 359 -18.27 -3.03 -12.75
CA ARG A 359 -18.70 -4.35 -12.24
C ARG A 359 -20.18 -4.63 -12.57
N GLU A 360 -21.08 -3.67 -12.33
CA GLU A 360 -22.53 -3.86 -12.53
C GLU A 360 -22.89 -4.18 -13.98
N THR A 361 -22.13 -3.63 -14.93
CA THR A 361 -22.35 -3.89 -16.36
C THR A 361 -21.40 -4.95 -16.93
N SER A 362 -20.43 -5.43 -16.14
CA SER A 362 -19.35 -6.33 -16.59
C SER A 362 -18.63 -5.80 -17.83
N THR A 363 -18.42 -4.48 -17.89
CA THR A 363 -17.90 -3.78 -19.06
C THR A 363 -16.62 -3.01 -18.74
N ILE A 364 -15.64 -3.06 -19.64
CA ILE A 364 -14.50 -2.14 -19.66
C ILE A 364 -14.87 -0.97 -20.57
N ILE A 365 -14.63 0.24 -20.11
CA ILE A 365 -15.04 1.49 -20.74
C ILE A 365 -13.78 2.30 -21.05
N LYS A 366 -13.58 2.75 -22.29
CA LYS A 366 -12.57 3.77 -22.61
C LYS A 366 -13.25 5.11 -22.85
N LEU A 367 -12.71 6.15 -22.18
CA LEU A 367 -13.14 7.54 -22.36
C LEU A 367 -11.97 8.35 -22.88
N ASN A 368 -12.20 9.15 -23.95
CA ASN A 368 -11.27 10.11 -24.52
C ASN A 368 -11.62 11.54 -24.09
N ASP A 369 -10.68 12.48 -24.34
CA ASP A 369 -10.86 13.93 -24.14
C ASP A 369 -11.30 14.29 -22.71
N ILE A 370 -10.80 13.55 -21.71
CA ILE A 370 -11.27 13.63 -20.32
C ILE A 370 -11.09 15.00 -19.67
N TYR A 371 -10.12 15.79 -20.10
CA TYR A 371 -9.84 17.13 -19.55
C TYR A 371 -10.59 18.26 -20.27
N GLU A 372 -11.30 17.97 -21.36
CA GLU A 372 -12.10 18.96 -22.10
C GLU A 372 -13.59 18.60 -22.07
N ASN A 373 -13.95 17.55 -22.82
CA ASN A 373 -15.33 17.08 -22.91
C ASN A 373 -15.28 15.56 -23.11
N ALA A 374 -15.29 14.82 -22.00
CA ALA A 374 -15.17 13.36 -22.02
C ALA A 374 -16.18 12.71 -22.98
N THR A 375 -15.69 11.79 -23.79
CA THR A 375 -16.51 11.04 -24.75
C THR A 375 -16.24 9.54 -24.64
N ILE A 376 -17.24 8.71 -24.92
CA ILE A 376 -17.07 7.26 -24.98
C ILE A 376 -16.36 6.90 -26.27
N ASP A 377 -15.18 6.31 -26.18
CA ASP A 377 -14.48 5.76 -27.34
C ASP A 377 -15.00 4.36 -27.66
N TYR A 378 -14.85 3.43 -26.70
CA TYR A 378 -15.32 2.07 -26.87
C TYR A 378 -15.74 1.39 -25.55
N LEU A 379 -16.43 0.28 -25.72
CA LEU A 379 -16.83 -0.65 -24.67
C LEU A 379 -16.31 -2.07 -24.97
N ILE A 380 -15.85 -2.80 -23.95
CA ILE A 380 -15.62 -4.26 -24.02
C ILE A 380 -16.58 -4.93 -23.05
N GLY A 381 -17.66 -5.52 -23.56
CA GLY A 381 -18.73 -6.12 -22.77
C GLY A 381 -19.63 -7.01 -23.64
N ALA A 382 -20.67 -7.58 -23.05
CA ALA A 382 -21.59 -8.44 -23.77
C ALA A 382 -22.53 -7.63 -24.67
N GLU A 383 -22.60 -8.00 -25.94
CA GLU A 383 -23.56 -7.41 -26.88
C GLU A 383 -25.02 -7.54 -26.36
N SER A 384 -25.37 -8.68 -25.81
CA SER A 384 -26.72 -8.93 -25.23
C SER A 384 -27.06 -8.04 -24.03
N PHE A 385 -26.04 -7.51 -23.30
CA PHE A 385 -26.30 -6.59 -22.21
C PHE A 385 -26.64 -5.18 -22.70
N TRP A 386 -25.99 -4.74 -23.78
CA TRP A 386 -26.13 -3.42 -24.37
C TRP A 386 -27.15 -3.38 -25.54
N GLU A 387 -27.76 -4.53 -25.89
CA GLU A 387 -28.73 -4.63 -26.99
C GLU A 387 -29.90 -3.65 -26.82
N GLY A 388 -30.15 -2.88 -27.86
CA GLY A 388 -31.24 -1.89 -27.89
C GLY A 388 -30.95 -0.59 -27.15
N THR A 389 -29.74 -0.41 -26.62
CA THR A 389 -29.25 0.88 -26.12
C THR A 389 -28.45 1.63 -27.18
N GLU A 390 -28.27 2.93 -27.03
CA GLU A 390 -27.39 3.74 -27.91
C GLU A 390 -25.91 3.37 -27.78
N PHE A 391 -25.51 2.63 -26.75
CA PHE A 391 -24.12 2.22 -26.47
C PHE A 391 -23.69 0.96 -27.22
N GLN A 392 -24.62 0.25 -27.87
CA GLN A 392 -24.32 -0.99 -28.61
C GLN A 392 -23.29 -0.74 -29.73
N ASP A 393 -23.34 0.41 -30.39
CA ASP A 393 -22.44 0.76 -31.50
C ASP A 393 -21.00 1.11 -31.03
N GLN A 394 -20.79 1.34 -29.71
CA GLN A 394 -19.48 1.54 -29.13
C GLN A 394 -18.75 0.24 -28.77
N LEU A 395 -19.41 -0.90 -28.79
CA LEU A 395 -18.78 -2.17 -28.50
C LEU A 395 -17.67 -2.51 -29.48
N LEU A 396 -16.52 -2.94 -28.96
CA LEU A 396 -15.49 -3.57 -29.80
C LEU A 396 -15.94 -4.97 -30.23
N THR A 397 -15.53 -5.37 -31.43
CA THR A 397 -15.80 -6.70 -31.98
C THR A 397 -14.92 -7.74 -31.31
N LYS A 398 -15.52 -8.73 -30.66
CA LYS A 398 -14.81 -9.86 -30.09
C LYS A 398 -14.25 -10.78 -31.17
N ILE A 399 -12.95 -11.07 -31.14
CA ILE A 399 -12.28 -12.02 -32.03
C ILE A 399 -11.99 -13.31 -31.28
N GLY A 400 -12.43 -14.44 -31.82
CA GLY A 400 -12.22 -15.75 -31.22
C GLY A 400 -13.41 -16.26 -30.39
N ASP A 401 -13.29 -17.51 -29.92
CA ASP A 401 -14.30 -18.20 -29.13
C ASP A 401 -13.83 -18.32 -27.67
N PHE A 402 -14.30 -17.40 -26.84
CA PHE A 402 -14.04 -17.38 -25.40
C PHE A 402 -15.23 -16.73 -24.66
N THR A 403 -15.35 -17.02 -23.38
CA THR A 403 -16.33 -16.37 -22.50
C THR A 403 -15.81 -15.00 -22.08
N LEU A 404 -16.63 -13.96 -22.17
CA LEU A 404 -16.28 -12.62 -21.72
C LEU A 404 -16.09 -12.57 -20.20
N GLN A 405 -15.40 -11.54 -19.72
CA GLN A 405 -15.29 -11.23 -18.30
C GLN A 405 -16.68 -10.93 -17.71
N SER A 406 -16.82 -11.22 -16.42
CA SER A 406 -17.99 -10.83 -15.64
C SER A 406 -17.65 -10.49 -14.20
N GLY A 407 -18.21 -9.37 -13.72
CA GLY A 407 -17.95 -8.84 -12.38
C GLY A 407 -16.49 -8.49 -12.13
N GLN A 408 -15.71 -8.22 -13.18
CA GLN A 408 -14.25 -8.10 -13.16
C GLN A 408 -13.73 -6.98 -12.26
N TYR A 409 -12.49 -7.15 -11.79
CA TYR A 409 -11.70 -6.21 -10.99
C TYR A 409 -10.29 -6.03 -11.56
N SER A 410 -9.60 -4.98 -11.11
CA SER A 410 -8.15 -4.79 -11.29
C SER A 410 -7.72 -4.81 -12.76
N ILE A 411 -8.40 -4.04 -13.63
CA ILE A 411 -7.93 -3.87 -15.01
C ILE A 411 -6.59 -3.13 -15.01
N THR A 412 -5.67 -3.55 -15.87
CA THR A 412 -4.38 -2.87 -16.07
C THR A 412 -4.09 -2.78 -17.57
N LEU A 413 -3.78 -1.56 -18.03
CA LEU A 413 -3.33 -1.30 -19.39
C LEU A 413 -1.82 -1.51 -19.48
N VAL A 414 -1.36 -2.23 -20.51
CA VAL A 414 0.06 -2.47 -20.77
C VAL A 414 0.37 -2.21 -22.24
N LYS A 415 1.25 -1.24 -22.50
CA LYS A 415 1.83 -1.02 -23.81
C LYS A 415 3.05 -1.91 -24.00
N ASP A 416 3.24 -2.46 -25.19
CA ASP A 416 4.39 -3.28 -25.56
C ASP A 416 5.01 -2.70 -26.85
N GLU A 417 6.28 -2.39 -26.84
CA GLU A 417 7.03 -1.85 -27.97
C GLU A 417 6.97 -2.73 -29.25
N LYS A 418 6.53 -3.97 -29.12
CA LYS A 418 6.35 -4.91 -30.24
C LYS A 418 5.01 -4.74 -30.95
N LEU A 419 4.08 -4.02 -30.36
CA LEU A 419 2.77 -3.73 -30.91
C LEU A 419 2.79 -2.41 -31.69
N SER A 420 1.75 -2.15 -32.48
CA SER A 420 1.53 -0.84 -33.09
C SER A 420 1.02 0.16 -32.04
N ASP A 421 1.08 1.46 -32.36
CA ASP A 421 0.61 2.52 -31.46
C ASP A 421 -0.90 2.40 -31.14
N GLU A 422 -1.66 1.73 -32.00
CA GLU A 422 -3.10 1.50 -31.82
C GLU A 422 -3.41 0.16 -31.11
N GLU A 423 -2.38 -0.59 -30.69
CA GLU A 423 -2.52 -1.88 -30.03
C GLU A 423 -1.91 -1.86 -28.63
N TYR A 424 -2.57 -2.51 -27.69
CA TYR A 424 -2.09 -2.68 -26.33
C TYR A 424 -2.79 -3.85 -25.64
N TYR A 425 -2.22 -4.28 -24.53
CA TYR A 425 -2.85 -5.30 -23.68
C TYR A 425 -3.66 -4.68 -22.56
N ILE A 426 -4.75 -5.36 -22.19
CA ILE A 426 -5.46 -5.17 -20.92
C ILE A 426 -5.47 -6.50 -20.23
N TYR A 427 -4.89 -6.58 -19.02
CA TYR A 427 -5.11 -7.75 -18.17
C TYR A 427 -5.99 -7.41 -16.98
N LEU A 428 -6.67 -8.42 -16.44
CA LEU A 428 -7.67 -8.25 -15.38
C LEU A 428 -7.89 -9.54 -14.58
N TYR A 429 -8.46 -9.37 -13.39
CA TYR A 429 -9.08 -10.44 -12.64
C TYR A 429 -10.54 -10.58 -13.09
N ASN A 430 -10.87 -11.67 -13.81
CA ASN A 430 -12.22 -12.04 -14.15
C ASN A 430 -12.85 -12.80 -12.97
N ASN A 431 -13.70 -12.15 -12.20
CA ASN A 431 -14.35 -12.77 -11.04
C ASN A 431 -15.27 -13.91 -11.44
N ASN A 432 -15.68 -13.96 -12.72
CA ASN A 432 -16.64 -14.94 -13.23
C ASN A 432 -17.94 -14.92 -12.38
N TYR A 433 -18.38 -13.71 -12.02
CA TYR A 433 -19.51 -13.46 -11.15
C TYR A 433 -20.61 -12.67 -11.92
N GLY A 434 -21.74 -13.31 -12.12
CA GLY A 434 -22.84 -12.80 -12.93
C GLY A 434 -24.03 -12.36 -12.09
N VAL A 435 -23.92 -11.20 -11.45
CA VAL A 435 -25.02 -10.56 -10.74
C VAL A 435 -24.94 -9.05 -10.95
N SER A 436 -25.98 -8.46 -11.52
CA SER A 436 -26.21 -7.03 -11.50
C SER A 436 -27.40 -6.75 -10.58
N THR A 437 -27.18 -5.95 -9.55
CA THR A 437 -28.22 -5.62 -8.56
C THR A 437 -29.19 -4.59 -9.11
N THR A 438 -28.75 -3.77 -10.07
CA THR A 438 -29.49 -2.66 -10.66
C THR A 438 -30.18 -3.01 -11.99
N LYS A 439 -29.83 -4.19 -12.58
CA LYS A 439 -30.45 -4.74 -13.77
C LYS A 439 -30.85 -6.21 -13.55
N PRO A 440 -31.79 -6.49 -12.64
CA PRO A 440 -32.11 -7.86 -12.20
C PRO A 440 -32.74 -8.71 -13.29
N ASP A 441 -33.29 -8.10 -14.34
CA ASP A 441 -33.94 -8.79 -15.47
C ASP A 441 -32.91 -9.39 -16.47
N TYR A 442 -31.63 -9.02 -16.39
CA TYR A 442 -30.60 -9.59 -17.25
C TYR A 442 -30.23 -11.00 -16.79
N ASN A 443 -30.40 -11.98 -17.66
CA ASN A 443 -30.11 -13.38 -17.34
C ASN A 443 -28.62 -13.72 -17.57
N TRP A 444 -27.81 -13.50 -16.57
CA TRP A 444 -26.36 -13.81 -16.64
C TRP A 444 -26.09 -15.28 -16.94
N VAL A 445 -26.79 -16.20 -16.30
CA VAL A 445 -26.56 -17.66 -16.44
C VAL A 445 -26.82 -18.16 -17.86
N GLU A 446 -27.80 -17.57 -18.56
CA GLU A 446 -28.09 -17.92 -19.95
C GLU A 446 -26.99 -17.40 -20.91
N ASN A 447 -26.49 -16.21 -20.65
CA ASN A 447 -25.49 -15.55 -21.51
C ASN A 447 -24.04 -15.99 -21.22
N TYR A 448 -23.77 -16.49 -20.00
CA TYR A 448 -22.43 -16.87 -19.55
C TYR A 448 -22.45 -18.28 -18.94
N PRO A 449 -22.31 -19.34 -19.73
CA PRO A 449 -22.30 -20.70 -19.20
C PRO A 449 -21.17 -20.93 -18.18
N GLY A 450 -21.51 -21.43 -16.99
CA GLY A 450 -20.55 -21.72 -15.93
C GLY A 450 -20.20 -20.52 -15.03
N ILE A 451 -20.95 -19.42 -15.14
CA ILE A 451 -20.80 -18.24 -14.28
C ILE A 451 -21.25 -18.51 -12.84
N GLY A 452 -20.55 -17.93 -11.88
CA GLY A 452 -20.95 -17.91 -10.48
C GLY A 452 -22.03 -16.87 -10.21
N THR A 453 -22.96 -17.17 -9.30
CA THR A 453 -24.01 -16.25 -8.84
C THR A 453 -23.95 -16.00 -7.33
N GLU A 454 -23.04 -16.65 -6.65
CA GLU A 454 -22.75 -16.47 -5.23
C GLU A 454 -21.37 -15.81 -5.08
N ARG A 455 -21.17 -14.99 -4.05
CA ARG A 455 -19.87 -14.32 -3.79
C ARG A 455 -18.79 -15.30 -3.39
N GLU A 456 -19.17 -16.37 -2.71
CA GLU A 456 -18.30 -17.42 -2.20
C GLU A 456 -18.66 -18.77 -2.82
N VAL A 457 -17.68 -19.63 -3.00
CA VAL A 457 -17.89 -21.02 -3.47
C VAL A 457 -18.14 -21.93 -2.27
N LYS A 458 -19.09 -22.86 -2.42
CA LYS A 458 -19.21 -24.00 -1.52
C LYS A 458 -18.18 -25.06 -1.93
N GLU A 459 -17.68 -25.85 -0.96
CA GLU A 459 -16.64 -26.88 -1.19
C GLU A 459 -16.93 -27.84 -2.37
N GLU A 460 -18.19 -28.00 -2.79
CA GLU A 460 -18.64 -28.89 -3.86
C GLU A 460 -18.71 -28.22 -5.25
N ASP A 461 -18.50 -26.89 -5.34
CA ASP A 461 -18.59 -26.16 -6.60
C ASP A 461 -17.27 -26.20 -7.36
N THR A 462 -17.36 -26.28 -8.69
CA THR A 462 -16.19 -26.31 -9.61
C THR A 462 -15.96 -24.98 -10.31
N ILE A 463 -16.58 -23.90 -9.81
CA ILE A 463 -16.46 -22.57 -10.39
C ILE A 463 -15.10 -21.98 -10.02
N THR A 464 -14.44 -21.36 -10.98
CA THR A 464 -13.16 -20.67 -10.79
C THR A 464 -13.27 -19.25 -11.30
N SER A 465 -12.48 -18.34 -10.72
CA SER A 465 -12.13 -17.07 -11.34
C SER A 465 -10.96 -17.26 -12.30
N GLN A 466 -10.58 -16.23 -13.03
CA GLN A 466 -9.55 -16.34 -14.07
C GLN A 466 -8.73 -15.06 -14.19
N TYR A 467 -7.45 -15.21 -14.46
CA TYR A 467 -6.66 -14.16 -15.09
C TYR A 467 -7.04 -14.10 -16.57
N TYR A 468 -7.31 -12.91 -17.09
CA TYR A 468 -7.50 -12.66 -18.51
C TYR A 468 -6.54 -11.59 -19.00
N LYS A 469 -6.02 -11.79 -20.23
CA LYS A 469 -5.24 -10.78 -20.96
C LYS A 469 -5.81 -10.62 -22.36
N TYR A 470 -6.33 -9.44 -22.64
CA TYR A 470 -6.83 -9.06 -23.95
C TYR A 470 -5.77 -8.31 -24.74
N LEU A 471 -5.69 -8.57 -26.05
CA LEU A 471 -5.10 -7.66 -27.03
C LEU A 471 -6.22 -6.82 -27.61
N VAL A 472 -6.12 -5.51 -27.46
CA VAL A 472 -7.04 -4.53 -28.04
C VAL A 472 -6.38 -3.92 -29.28
N ASN A 473 -7.16 -3.78 -30.37
CA ASN A 473 -6.78 -3.05 -31.56
C ASN A 473 -7.83 -1.96 -31.83
N GLU A 474 -7.50 -0.73 -31.49
CA GLU A 474 -8.43 0.41 -31.62
C GLU A 474 -8.77 0.75 -33.06
N LYS A 475 -7.79 0.63 -33.98
CA LYS A 475 -7.97 0.92 -35.37
C LYS A 475 -8.97 -0.03 -36.07
N GLU A 476 -8.86 -1.32 -35.78
CA GLU A 476 -9.76 -2.33 -36.31
C GLU A 476 -11.03 -2.48 -35.44
N ARG A 477 -11.09 -1.79 -34.29
CA ARG A 477 -12.16 -1.86 -33.29
C ARG A 477 -12.44 -3.30 -32.86
N THR A 478 -11.39 -4.02 -32.48
CA THR A 478 -11.44 -5.44 -32.08
C THR A 478 -10.70 -5.69 -30.79
N PHE A 479 -11.05 -6.79 -30.12
CA PHE A 479 -10.26 -7.34 -29.03
C PHE A 479 -10.27 -8.86 -29.08
N GLU A 480 -9.20 -9.48 -28.61
CA GLU A 480 -9.05 -10.94 -28.50
C GLU A 480 -8.44 -11.36 -27.17
N LEU A 481 -8.82 -12.52 -26.67
CA LEU A 481 -8.20 -13.10 -25.49
C LEU A 481 -6.91 -13.83 -25.89
N VAL A 482 -5.77 -13.28 -25.49
CA VAL A 482 -4.44 -13.81 -25.87
C VAL A 482 -3.80 -14.65 -24.78
N ASP A 483 -4.27 -14.50 -23.53
CA ASP A 483 -3.79 -15.30 -22.41
C ASP A 483 -4.86 -15.47 -21.32
N GLN A 484 -4.90 -16.63 -20.68
CA GLN A 484 -5.79 -16.92 -19.55
C GLN A 484 -5.32 -18.10 -18.73
N PHE A 485 -5.58 -18.06 -17.43
CA PHE A 485 -5.48 -19.23 -16.56
C PHE A 485 -6.45 -19.14 -15.37
N GLN A 486 -6.76 -20.31 -14.81
CA GLN A 486 -7.70 -20.42 -13.69
C GLN A 486 -7.02 -20.07 -12.36
N VAL A 487 -7.76 -19.35 -11.52
CA VAL A 487 -7.37 -19.00 -10.16
C VAL A 487 -8.50 -19.35 -9.19
N ASP A 488 -8.24 -19.30 -7.89
CA ASP A 488 -9.27 -19.54 -6.88
C ASP A 488 -10.45 -18.58 -7.09
N TYR A 489 -11.66 -19.11 -6.93
CA TYR A 489 -12.86 -18.31 -7.13
C TYR A 489 -13.00 -17.21 -6.09
N SER A 490 -13.27 -16.02 -6.56
CA SER A 490 -13.63 -14.86 -5.74
C SER A 490 -14.66 -14.02 -6.51
N GLY A 491 -15.92 -14.07 -6.09
CA GLY A 491 -17.02 -13.39 -6.81
C GLY A 491 -16.93 -11.87 -6.74
N ILE A 492 -16.23 -11.32 -5.75
CA ILE A 492 -16.01 -9.88 -5.58
C ILE A 492 -14.56 -9.62 -5.16
N VAL A 493 -14.13 -8.34 -5.16
CA VAL A 493 -12.78 -7.88 -4.84
C VAL A 493 -11.71 -8.54 -5.70
N SER A 494 -10.48 -8.70 -5.21
CA SER A 494 -9.38 -9.37 -5.90
C SER A 494 -8.53 -8.49 -6.81
N SER A 495 -7.33 -8.96 -7.09
CA SER A 495 -6.41 -8.25 -7.99
C SER A 495 -5.47 -9.19 -8.72
N VAL A 496 -4.94 -8.69 -9.83
CA VAL A 496 -3.83 -9.28 -10.58
C VAL A 496 -2.77 -8.23 -10.85
N GLN A 497 -1.51 -8.66 -10.87
CA GLN A 497 -0.37 -7.80 -11.20
C GLN A 497 0.70 -8.62 -11.91
N ASP A 498 1.03 -8.27 -13.14
CA ASP A 498 2.22 -8.80 -13.80
C ASP A 498 3.46 -8.06 -13.28
N ILE A 499 4.44 -8.79 -12.78
CA ILE A 499 5.66 -8.25 -12.18
C ILE A 499 6.88 -9.10 -12.52
N ASN A 500 7.85 -8.52 -13.23
CA ASN A 500 9.13 -9.18 -13.57
C ASN A 500 8.97 -10.58 -14.22
N GLY A 501 7.94 -10.77 -15.02
CA GLY A 501 7.60 -12.03 -15.68
C GLY A 501 6.67 -12.95 -14.88
N ASN A 502 6.55 -12.76 -13.58
CA ASN A 502 5.58 -13.47 -12.76
C ASN A 502 4.23 -12.75 -12.71
N THR A 503 3.19 -13.44 -12.24
CA THR A 503 1.87 -12.85 -11.98
C THR A 503 1.48 -13.06 -10.52
N VAL A 504 1.27 -11.96 -9.79
CA VAL A 504 0.68 -11.96 -8.44
C VAL A 504 -0.83 -11.90 -8.54
N VAL A 505 -1.52 -12.79 -7.84
CA VAL A 505 -2.99 -12.89 -7.84
C VAL A 505 -3.49 -12.89 -6.40
N ASP A 506 -4.40 -11.97 -6.09
CA ASP A 506 -5.21 -11.99 -4.88
C ASP A 506 -6.59 -12.56 -5.21
N SER A 507 -6.97 -13.66 -4.58
CA SER A 507 -8.33 -14.21 -4.61
C SER A 507 -9.02 -13.87 -3.30
N GLY A 508 -9.47 -12.62 -3.19
CA GLY A 508 -9.79 -11.96 -1.93
C GLY A 508 -10.79 -12.69 -1.04
N MET A 509 -11.85 -13.30 -1.63
CA MET A 509 -12.86 -14.06 -0.86
C MET A 509 -12.32 -15.35 -0.23
N THR A 510 -11.20 -15.87 -0.73
CA THR A 510 -10.53 -17.03 -0.12
C THR A 510 -9.48 -16.65 0.92
N SER A 511 -9.27 -15.35 1.13
CA SER A 511 -8.23 -14.79 2.00
C SER A 511 -6.83 -15.29 1.65
N THR A 512 -6.57 -15.53 0.35
CA THR A 512 -5.28 -16.01 -0.16
C THR A 512 -4.77 -15.16 -1.30
N PHE A 513 -3.45 -15.03 -1.37
CA PHE A 513 -2.79 -14.54 -2.57
C PHE A 513 -1.70 -15.49 -3.02
N THR A 514 -1.39 -15.46 -4.30
CA THR A 514 -0.52 -16.41 -4.98
C THR A 514 0.43 -15.68 -5.92
N GLU A 515 1.56 -16.30 -6.24
CA GLU A 515 2.43 -15.86 -7.32
C GLU A 515 2.67 -17.02 -8.27
N TYR A 516 2.49 -16.78 -9.56
CA TYR A 516 2.65 -17.72 -10.65
C TYR A 516 3.84 -17.30 -11.51
N ASP A 517 4.51 -18.29 -12.12
CA ASP A 517 5.56 -18.07 -13.11
C ASP A 517 4.99 -17.74 -14.51
N PRO A 518 5.84 -17.43 -15.52
CA PRO A 518 5.39 -17.12 -16.87
C PRO A 518 4.64 -18.26 -17.60
N ASP A 519 4.80 -19.50 -17.14
CA ASP A 519 4.10 -20.68 -17.66
C ASP A 519 2.83 -21.01 -16.84
N HIS A 520 2.39 -20.07 -15.98
CA HIS A 520 1.23 -20.16 -15.08
C HIS A 520 1.33 -21.29 -14.04
N GLN A 521 2.56 -21.74 -13.72
CA GLN A 521 2.79 -22.68 -12.64
C GLN A 521 2.85 -21.93 -11.31
N LEU A 522 2.18 -22.46 -10.31
CA LEU A 522 2.20 -21.88 -8.96
C LEU A 522 3.63 -21.91 -8.39
N ILE A 523 4.17 -20.75 -8.00
CA ILE A 523 5.42 -20.64 -7.25
C ILE A 523 5.13 -20.77 -5.76
N ALA A 524 4.20 -19.93 -5.24
CA ALA A 524 3.79 -20.00 -3.84
C ALA A 524 2.38 -19.43 -3.63
N LYS A 525 1.72 -19.93 -2.58
CA LYS A 525 0.43 -19.47 -2.07
C LYS A 525 0.59 -19.05 -0.61
N PHE A 526 0.02 -17.90 -0.27
CA PHE A 526 0.01 -17.34 1.08
C PHE A 526 -1.43 -17.24 1.58
N ASN A 527 -1.64 -17.61 2.85
CA ASN A 527 -2.94 -17.50 3.50
C ASN A 527 -2.90 -16.41 4.57
N VAL A 528 -3.74 -15.40 4.41
CA VAL A 528 -3.92 -14.31 5.37
C VAL A 528 -5.04 -14.72 6.35
N LEU A 529 -4.65 -15.50 7.35
CA LEU A 529 -5.57 -16.04 8.34
C LEU A 529 -6.31 -14.93 9.11
N ASN A 530 -7.56 -15.22 9.47
CA ASN A 530 -8.46 -14.38 10.28
C ASN A 530 -9.07 -13.16 9.56
N ASP A 531 -9.03 -13.09 8.25
CA ASP A 531 -9.75 -12.10 7.48
C ASP A 531 -10.98 -12.72 6.81
N ASN A 532 -12.06 -11.96 6.71
CA ASN A 532 -13.23 -12.40 5.97
C ASN A 532 -12.98 -12.30 4.46
N LEU A 533 -12.23 -11.29 4.05
CA LEU A 533 -11.78 -11.08 2.68
C LEU A 533 -10.51 -10.22 2.66
N ILE A 534 -9.79 -10.27 1.54
CA ILE A 534 -8.73 -9.33 1.20
C ILE A 534 -9.20 -8.50 0.01
N TYR A 535 -8.96 -7.18 0.07
CA TYR A 535 -9.39 -6.31 -1.02
C TYR A 535 -8.50 -6.42 -2.25
N ARG A 536 -7.19 -6.19 -2.06
CA ARG A 536 -6.14 -6.27 -3.09
C ARG A 536 -4.80 -6.64 -2.47
N VAL A 537 -3.98 -7.36 -3.23
CA VAL A 537 -2.57 -7.56 -2.96
C VAL A 537 -1.77 -7.17 -4.19
N TYR A 538 -0.87 -6.22 -4.03
CA TYR A 538 0.14 -5.87 -5.02
C TYR A 538 1.53 -6.05 -4.42
N LYS A 539 2.52 -6.30 -5.28
CA LYS A 539 3.92 -6.43 -4.87
C LYS A 539 4.71 -5.21 -5.32
N TYR A 540 5.48 -4.65 -4.38
CA TYR A 540 6.31 -3.47 -4.62
C TYR A 540 7.74 -3.75 -4.18
N ASP A 541 8.73 -3.39 -4.99
CA ASP A 541 10.15 -3.60 -4.67
C ASP A 541 10.75 -2.49 -3.80
N PHE A 542 10.08 -1.35 -3.69
CA PHE A 542 10.53 -0.15 -2.97
C PHE A 542 11.91 0.35 -3.41
N MET A 543 12.31 0.03 -4.65
CA MET A 543 13.53 0.52 -5.27
C MET A 543 13.50 2.03 -5.43
N ASN A 544 14.63 2.68 -5.17
CA ASN A 544 14.79 4.14 -5.16
C ASN A 544 13.89 4.88 -4.16
N TYR A 545 13.21 4.16 -3.29
CA TYR A 545 12.47 4.72 -2.16
C TYR A 545 13.13 4.32 -0.83
N TRP A 546 13.09 3.04 -0.44
CA TRP A 546 13.81 2.54 0.73
C TRP A 546 15.11 1.84 0.37
N PHE A 547 15.19 1.16 -0.77
CA PHE A 547 16.25 0.22 -1.11
C PHE A 547 16.93 0.54 -2.45
N THR A 548 18.18 0.06 -2.60
CA THR A 548 18.93 0.14 -3.86
C THR A 548 18.99 -1.16 -4.63
N GLU A 549 18.73 -2.30 -3.97
CA GLU A 549 18.84 -3.66 -4.53
C GLU A 549 17.78 -4.56 -3.88
#